data_fb0f78e594a486e35a97e2f846381199
#
_entry.id   fb0f78e594a486e35a97e2f846381199
#
_cell.length_a   1.000
_cell.length_b   1.000
_cell.length_c   1.000
_cell.angle_alpha   90.00
_cell.angle_beta   90.00
_cell.angle_gamma   90.00
#
_symmetry.space_group_name_H-M   'P 1'
#
loop_
_entity.id
_entity.type
_entity.pdbx_description
1 polymer ?
#
loop_
_entity_poly.entity_id
_entity_poly.type
_entity_poly.pdbx_seq_one_letter_code
_entity_poly.pdbx_strand_id
1 'polypeptide(L)'
;INDANVKSREDAYRKAAGLITISEINEILDKYNIGAGPLAKLLGLGDVTINRYLSGQLPSKKNSDLLLKIRSSHKAMEEYLEEGKGKISSAAYRKCRLKIDALNQLCSNNKIEVVTRYLLCKAGDVTPLALQKLLYFAQAFYNAIFGNELFLDDCQAWAYGPVYPEVYYKYQPYGYDPITKPTDAFCNDFSSLTAREIDFLDAIIDSFGDCSGTVLSNITHHELPWLEARGALLPKERSDTIIKRDTINKYFHEVIEKYEIVNPCDISKYCSAMREQVK
;
A
#
# COMPACT_ATOMS: atom_id res chain seq x y z
N ILE A 1 32.06 11.79 -26.42
CA ILE A 1 31.43 11.73 -25.08
C ILE A 1 30.08 11.07 -25.30
N ASN A 2 29.87 9.93 -24.66
CA ASN A 2 28.70 9.06 -24.91
C ASN A 2 27.46 9.71 -24.30
N ASP A 3 26.38 9.92 -25.07
CA ASP A 3 25.12 10.55 -24.62
C ASP A 3 24.52 9.91 -23.34
N ALA A 4 24.78 8.63 -23.11
CA ALA A 4 24.39 7.93 -21.90
C ALA A 4 25.06 8.49 -20.64
N ASN A 5 26.34 8.89 -20.72
CA ASN A 5 27.08 9.47 -19.60
C ASN A 5 26.61 10.89 -19.25
N VAL A 6 26.15 11.64 -20.24
CA VAL A 6 25.61 13.00 -20.03
C VAL A 6 24.26 12.91 -19.29
N LYS A 7 23.36 12.03 -19.73
CA LYS A 7 22.06 11.82 -19.09
C LYS A 7 22.20 11.31 -17.64
N SER A 8 23.09 10.37 -17.39
CA SER A 8 23.36 9.85 -16.05
C SER A 8 23.87 10.93 -15.09
N ARG A 9 24.71 11.84 -15.60
CA ARG A 9 25.27 12.94 -14.81
C ARG A 9 24.21 14.02 -14.51
N GLU A 10 23.34 14.31 -15.47
CA GLU A 10 22.20 15.23 -15.28
C GLU A 10 21.19 14.69 -14.27
N ASP A 11 20.86 13.41 -14.33
CA ASP A 11 19.96 12.77 -13.37
C ASP A 11 20.58 12.73 -11.96
N ALA A 12 21.89 12.49 -11.83
CA ALA A 12 22.58 12.56 -10.54
C ALA A 12 22.51 13.98 -9.92
N TYR A 13 22.72 15.02 -10.75
CA TYR A 13 22.58 16.39 -10.29
C TYR A 13 21.14 16.71 -9.85
N ARG A 14 20.13 16.32 -10.64
CA ARG A 14 18.71 16.53 -10.31
C ARG A 14 18.33 15.86 -8.99
N LYS A 15 18.78 14.63 -8.77
CA LYS A 15 18.57 13.92 -7.49
C LYS A 15 19.21 14.67 -6.32
N ALA A 16 20.44 15.12 -6.45
CA ALA A 16 21.13 15.88 -5.41
C ALA A 16 20.44 17.22 -5.11
N ALA A 17 19.83 17.86 -6.12
CA ALA A 17 19.05 19.09 -5.99
C ALA A 17 17.58 18.86 -5.57
N GLY A 18 17.15 17.60 -5.34
CA GLY A 18 15.77 17.26 -5.02
C GLY A 18 14.78 17.59 -6.16
N LEU A 19 15.24 17.52 -7.41
CA LEU A 19 14.43 17.77 -8.60
C LEU A 19 14.11 16.46 -9.31
N ILE A 20 12.98 16.43 -10.01
CA ILE A 20 12.58 15.28 -10.83
C ILE A 20 13.63 15.02 -11.94
N THR A 21 13.98 13.75 -12.13
CA THR A 21 14.94 13.30 -13.14
C THR A 21 14.29 13.13 -14.52
N ILE A 22 15.11 13.03 -15.57
CA ILE A 22 14.61 12.74 -16.93
C ILE A 22 13.97 11.36 -16.98
N SER A 23 14.55 10.37 -16.28
CA SER A 23 14.00 9.02 -16.17
C SER A 23 12.60 9.04 -15.55
N GLU A 24 12.42 9.76 -14.45
CA GLU A 24 11.13 9.89 -13.77
C GLU A 24 10.06 10.62 -14.60
N ILE A 25 10.47 11.58 -15.44
CA ILE A 25 9.53 12.22 -16.40
C ILE A 25 9.08 11.20 -17.45
N ASN A 26 10.00 10.37 -17.99
CA ASN A 26 9.64 9.32 -18.94
C ASN A 26 8.71 8.28 -18.30
N GLU A 27 8.94 7.88 -17.04
CA GLU A 27 8.03 7.01 -16.29
C GLU A 27 6.61 7.58 -16.24
N ILE A 28 6.44 8.89 -16.02
CA ILE A 28 5.11 9.53 -16.03
C ILE A 28 4.46 9.39 -17.42
N LEU A 29 5.19 9.68 -18.49
CA LEU A 29 4.66 9.60 -19.85
C LEU A 29 4.21 8.18 -20.21
N ASP A 30 4.99 7.18 -19.84
CA ASP A 30 4.70 5.76 -20.08
C ASP A 30 3.55 5.27 -19.17
N LYS A 31 3.59 5.61 -17.89
CA LYS A 31 2.57 5.26 -16.90
C LYS A 31 1.16 5.65 -17.37
N TYR A 32 1.02 6.85 -17.86
CA TYR A 32 -0.28 7.41 -18.26
C TYR A 32 -0.52 7.38 -19.78
N ASN A 33 0.41 6.80 -20.54
CA ASN A 33 0.36 6.77 -22.02
C ASN A 33 -0.01 8.13 -22.62
N ILE A 34 0.69 9.17 -22.18
CA ILE A 34 0.46 10.56 -22.56
C ILE A 34 1.74 11.18 -23.13
N GLY A 35 1.62 11.98 -24.20
CA GLY A 35 2.76 12.69 -24.76
C GLY A 35 3.17 13.92 -23.91
N ALA A 36 4.43 14.36 -24.07
CA ALA A 36 4.98 15.50 -23.33
C ALA A 36 4.19 16.81 -23.52
N GLY A 37 3.74 17.12 -24.74
CA GLY A 37 2.93 18.30 -25.03
C GLY A 37 1.55 18.27 -24.35
N PRO A 38 0.75 17.22 -24.54
CA PRO A 38 -0.51 17.04 -23.81
C PRO A 38 -0.33 17.10 -22.28
N LEU A 39 0.70 16.46 -21.72
CA LEU A 39 0.98 16.54 -20.28
C LEU A 39 1.25 17.99 -19.85
N ALA A 40 2.07 18.72 -20.58
CA ALA A 40 2.34 20.14 -20.30
C ALA A 40 1.04 20.96 -20.24
N LYS A 41 0.13 20.77 -21.21
CA LYS A 41 -1.18 21.46 -21.25
C LYS A 41 -2.07 21.14 -20.04
N LEU A 42 -2.14 19.86 -19.63
CA LEU A 42 -2.90 19.45 -18.45
C LEU A 42 -2.38 20.13 -17.18
N LEU A 43 -1.07 20.24 -17.05
CA LEU A 43 -0.43 20.84 -15.88
C LEU A 43 -0.37 22.38 -15.92
N GLY A 44 -0.96 23.00 -16.95
CA GLY A 44 -0.92 24.47 -17.12
C GLY A 44 0.47 25.01 -17.42
N LEU A 45 1.34 24.19 -18.01
CA LEU A 45 2.68 24.56 -18.46
C LEU A 45 2.66 24.90 -19.95
N GLY A 46 3.68 25.60 -20.44
CA GLY A 46 3.84 25.84 -21.88
C GLY A 46 4.07 24.54 -22.65
N ASP A 47 3.50 24.41 -23.85
CA ASP A 47 3.43 23.19 -24.67
C ASP A 47 4.76 22.46 -24.87
N VAL A 48 5.88 23.19 -24.87
CA VAL A 48 7.24 22.65 -25.06
C VAL A 48 8.00 22.42 -23.76
N THR A 49 7.41 22.77 -22.62
CA THR A 49 8.12 22.75 -21.31
C THR A 49 8.62 21.38 -20.94
N ILE A 50 7.79 20.35 -21.04
CA ILE A 50 8.19 18.97 -20.72
C ILE A 50 9.28 18.49 -21.70
N ASN A 51 9.16 18.79 -23.00
CA ASN A 51 10.20 18.46 -23.97
C ASN A 51 11.55 19.11 -23.64
N ARG A 52 11.56 20.36 -23.16
CA ARG A 52 12.78 21.03 -22.70
C ARG A 52 13.40 20.31 -21.49
N TYR A 53 12.57 19.84 -20.55
CA TYR A 53 13.06 19.08 -19.40
C TYR A 53 13.66 17.72 -19.82
N LEU A 54 13.05 17.05 -20.80
CA LEU A 54 13.60 15.82 -21.41
C LEU A 54 14.90 16.05 -22.18
N SER A 55 15.08 17.28 -22.70
CA SER A 55 16.32 17.68 -23.40
C SER A 55 17.41 18.24 -22.47
N GLY A 56 17.24 18.11 -21.14
CA GLY A 56 18.27 18.49 -20.16
C GLY A 56 18.00 19.80 -19.40
N GLN A 57 17.04 20.64 -19.82
CA GLN A 57 16.73 21.86 -19.08
C GLN A 57 16.22 21.53 -17.67
N LEU A 58 16.76 22.19 -16.66
CA LEU A 58 16.32 22.00 -15.27
C LEU A 58 14.91 22.56 -15.03
N PRO A 59 14.01 21.81 -14.38
CA PRO A 59 12.73 22.34 -13.94
C PRO A 59 12.90 23.27 -12.75
N SER A 60 11.98 24.22 -12.59
CA SER A 60 11.84 24.94 -11.32
C SER A 60 11.39 23.96 -10.23
N LYS A 61 11.67 24.27 -8.95
CA LYS A 61 11.23 23.45 -7.82
C LYS A 61 9.71 23.22 -7.86
N LYS A 62 8.91 24.26 -8.09
CA LYS A 62 7.45 24.19 -8.24
C LYS A 62 7.01 23.18 -9.31
N ASN A 63 7.62 23.23 -10.49
CA ASN A 63 7.26 22.33 -11.58
C ASN A 63 7.75 20.89 -11.33
N SER A 64 8.89 20.75 -10.68
CA SER A 64 9.39 19.45 -10.22
C SER A 64 8.42 18.80 -9.22
N ASP A 65 8.01 19.53 -8.18
CA ASP A 65 7.08 19.03 -7.17
C ASP A 65 5.72 18.65 -7.78
N LEU A 66 5.25 19.41 -8.77
CA LEU A 66 4.03 19.09 -9.52
C LEU A 66 4.16 17.77 -10.27
N LEU A 67 5.28 17.55 -10.96
CA LEU A 67 5.54 16.30 -11.67
C LEU A 67 5.72 15.12 -10.72
N LEU A 68 6.40 15.31 -9.60
CA LEU A 68 6.54 14.30 -8.56
C LEU A 68 5.18 13.93 -7.94
N LYS A 69 4.28 14.91 -7.75
CA LYS A 69 2.91 14.66 -7.25
C LYS A 69 2.14 13.74 -8.19
N ILE A 70 2.12 13.99 -9.50
CA ILE A 70 1.40 13.13 -10.46
C ILE A 70 2.11 11.79 -10.69
N ARG A 71 3.43 11.70 -10.49
CA ARG A 71 4.16 10.44 -10.54
C ARG A 71 3.72 9.53 -9.39
N SER A 72 3.61 10.06 -8.17
CA SER A 72 3.28 9.31 -6.96
C SER A 72 1.77 9.03 -6.80
N SER A 73 0.89 9.82 -7.41
CA SER A 73 -0.56 9.70 -7.25
C SER A 73 -1.29 9.71 -8.58
N HIS A 74 -1.89 8.56 -8.95
CA HIS A 74 -2.74 8.50 -10.14
C HIS A 74 -4.06 9.27 -9.97
N LYS A 75 -4.56 9.44 -8.75
CA LYS A 75 -5.70 10.34 -8.46
C LYS A 75 -5.37 11.80 -8.79
N ALA A 76 -4.18 12.26 -8.42
CA ALA A 76 -3.76 13.62 -8.79
C ALA A 76 -3.70 13.79 -10.32
N MET A 77 -3.22 12.78 -11.06
CA MET A 77 -3.24 12.80 -12.52
C MET A 77 -4.66 12.78 -13.08
N GLU A 78 -5.57 12.02 -12.47
CA GLU A 78 -6.98 11.97 -12.84
C GLU A 78 -7.66 13.35 -12.70
N GLU A 79 -7.42 14.04 -11.58
CA GLU A 79 -7.91 15.41 -11.35
C GLU A 79 -7.45 16.36 -12.48
N TYR A 80 -6.15 16.39 -12.80
CA TYR A 80 -5.62 17.19 -13.90
C TYR A 80 -6.19 16.80 -15.27
N LEU A 81 -6.44 15.51 -15.50
CA LEU A 81 -7.03 15.02 -16.74
C LEU A 81 -8.47 15.52 -16.91
N GLU A 82 -9.28 15.47 -15.86
CA GLU A 82 -10.68 15.95 -15.91
C GLU A 82 -10.75 17.48 -16.04
N GLU A 83 -9.98 18.22 -15.25
CA GLU A 83 -9.91 19.68 -15.35
C GLU A 83 -9.36 20.17 -16.71
N GLY A 84 -8.50 19.37 -17.32
CA GLY A 84 -7.86 19.68 -18.59
C GLY A 84 -8.50 19.03 -19.81
N LYS A 85 -9.67 18.41 -19.70
CA LYS A 85 -10.33 17.66 -20.78
C LYS A 85 -10.44 18.42 -22.12
N GLY A 86 -10.69 19.70 -22.08
CA GLY A 86 -10.78 20.55 -23.26
C GLY A 86 -9.43 21.12 -23.79
N LYS A 87 -8.32 20.90 -23.05
CA LYS A 87 -6.99 21.45 -23.38
C LYS A 87 -6.15 20.54 -24.26
N ILE A 88 -6.53 19.24 -24.34
CA ILE A 88 -5.83 18.22 -25.13
C ILE A 88 -6.75 17.54 -26.12
N SER A 89 -6.17 16.85 -27.12
CA SER A 89 -6.96 16.12 -28.10
C SER A 89 -7.77 14.99 -27.48
N SER A 90 -8.95 14.69 -28.05
CA SER A 90 -9.80 13.57 -27.59
C SER A 90 -9.08 12.23 -27.65
N ALA A 91 -8.12 12.06 -28.55
CA ALA A 91 -7.31 10.84 -28.63
C ALA A 91 -6.32 10.73 -27.46
N ALA A 92 -5.63 11.82 -27.08
CA ALA A 92 -4.74 11.86 -25.94
C ALA A 92 -5.51 11.65 -24.63
N TYR A 93 -6.65 12.32 -24.48
CA TYR A 93 -7.55 12.14 -23.33
C TYR A 93 -7.94 10.68 -23.16
N ARG A 94 -8.47 10.02 -24.22
CA ARG A 94 -8.90 8.62 -24.14
C ARG A 94 -7.77 7.66 -23.78
N LYS A 95 -6.59 7.83 -24.37
CA LYS A 95 -5.43 6.98 -24.06
C LYS A 95 -5.02 7.09 -22.59
N CYS A 96 -4.94 8.30 -22.07
CA CYS A 96 -4.61 8.58 -20.68
C CYS A 96 -5.70 8.04 -19.73
N ARG A 97 -6.98 8.29 -20.04
CA ARG A 97 -8.12 7.80 -19.25
C ARG A 97 -8.14 6.29 -19.13
N LEU A 98 -7.93 5.55 -20.23
CA LEU A 98 -7.85 4.08 -20.20
C LEU A 98 -6.76 3.57 -19.25
N LYS A 99 -5.61 4.25 -19.18
CA LYS A 99 -4.55 3.86 -18.23
C LYS A 99 -4.93 4.16 -16.78
N ILE A 100 -5.53 5.32 -16.53
CA ILE A 100 -6.02 5.69 -15.20
C ILE A 100 -7.12 4.71 -14.75
N ASP A 101 -8.08 4.37 -15.61
CA ASP A 101 -9.14 3.42 -15.30
C ASP A 101 -8.58 2.01 -14.99
N ALA A 102 -7.57 1.58 -15.75
CA ALA A 102 -6.87 0.33 -15.45
C ALA A 102 -6.14 0.36 -14.10
N LEU A 103 -5.49 1.49 -13.75
CA LEU A 103 -4.87 1.68 -12.45
C LEU A 103 -5.91 1.70 -11.32
N ASN A 104 -7.04 2.39 -11.53
CA ASN A 104 -8.15 2.41 -10.57
C ASN A 104 -8.73 1.01 -10.35
N GLN A 105 -8.91 0.21 -11.42
CA GLN A 105 -9.36 -1.17 -11.32
C GLN A 105 -8.35 -2.06 -10.58
N LEU A 106 -7.07 -1.93 -10.88
CA LEU A 106 -6.02 -2.65 -10.15
C LEU A 106 -6.03 -2.31 -8.66
N CYS A 107 -6.20 -1.03 -8.34
CA CYS A 107 -6.27 -0.59 -6.94
C CYS A 107 -7.56 -1.01 -6.24
N SER A 108 -8.70 -1.03 -6.92
CA SER A 108 -9.99 -1.44 -6.35
C SER A 108 -10.13 -2.97 -6.25
N ASN A 109 -9.56 -3.72 -7.20
CA ASN A 109 -9.62 -5.18 -7.21
C ASN A 109 -8.54 -5.84 -6.33
N ASN A 110 -7.58 -5.09 -5.83
CA ASN A 110 -6.50 -5.61 -5.00
C ASN A 110 -6.22 -4.73 -3.77
N LYS A 111 -7.27 -4.47 -3.00
CA LYS A 111 -7.19 -3.63 -1.81
C LYS A 111 -6.18 -4.15 -0.79
N ILE A 112 -6.10 -5.47 -0.61
CA ILE A 112 -5.13 -6.11 0.29
C ILE A 112 -3.67 -5.81 -0.14
N GLU A 113 -3.41 -5.70 -1.45
CA GLU A 113 -2.08 -5.36 -1.97
C GLU A 113 -1.68 -3.92 -1.58
N VAL A 114 -2.63 -2.97 -1.66
CA VAL A 114 -2.38 -1.58 -1.25
C VAL A 114 -2.14 -1.48 0.24
N VAL A 115 -2.96 -2.18 1.05
CA VAL A 115 -2.77 -2.26 2.50
C VAL A 115 -1.43 -2.91 2.84
N THR A 116 -1.07 -4.01 2.18
CA THR A 116 0.23 -4.69 2.34
C THR A 116 1.40 -3.72 2.10
N ARG A 117 1.38 -3.00 0.98
CA ARG A 117 2.43 -2.01 0.66
C ARG A 117 2.50 -0.89 1.68
N TYR A 118 1.34 -0.42 2.14
CA TYR A 118 1.29 0.62 3.18
C TYR A 118 1.99 0.15 4.45
N LEU A 119 1.63 -1.04 4.95
CA LEU A 119 2.25 -1.64 6.13
C LEU A 119 3.76 -1.81 5.96
N LEU A 120 4.22 -2.33 4.82
CA LEU A 120 5.65 -2.51 4.53
C LEU A 120 6.42 -1.18 4.44
N CYS A 121 5.80 -0.11 3.92
CA CYS A 121 6.45 1.19 3.79
C CYS A 121 6.55 1.93 5.13
N LYS A 122 5.54 1.79 5.99
CA LYS A 122 5.39 2.59 7.22
C LYS A 122 5.89 1.89 8.47
N ALA A 123 5.69 0.59 8.60
CA ALA A 123 6.24 -0.18 9.71
C ALA A 123 7.78 -0.30 9.62
N GLY A 124 8.40 -0.74 10.71
CA GLY A 124 9.83 -1.05 10.78
C GLY A 124 10.25 -2.23 9.90
N ASP A 125 11.05 -3.12 10.44
CA ASP A 125 11.44 -4.35 9.76
C ASP A 125 10.32 -5.39 9.90
N VAL A 126 9.64 -5.68 8.79
CA VAL A 126 8.49 -6.60 8.74
C VAL A 126 8.89 -7.89 8.06
N THR A 127 8.85 -9.00 8.79
CA THR A 127 9.04 -10.35 8.21
C THR A 127 7.76 -10.86 7.54
N PRO A 128 7.83 -11.86 6.62
CA PRO A 128 6.62 -12.46 6.04
C PRO A 128 5.62 -12.95 7.08
N LEU A 129 6.08 -13.52 8.20
CA LEU A 129 5.20 -13.97 9.27
C LEU A 129 4.49 -12.81 9.97
N ALA A 130 5.23 -11.73 10.30
CA ALA A 130 4.66 -10.54 10.91
C ALA A 130 3.62 -9.86 9.99
N LEU A 131 3.92 -9.76 8.69
CA LEU A 131 3.03 -9.18 7.70
C LEU A 131 1.65 -9.86 7.69
N GLN A 132 1.61 -11.19 7.72
CA GLN A 132 0.34 -11.93 7.73
C GLN A 132 -0.52 -11.59 8.95
N LYS A 133 0.11 -11.40 10.11
CA LYS A 133 -0.60 -11.07 11.34
C LYS A 133 -1.04 -9.61 11.37
N LEU A 134 -0.23 -8.69 10.86
CA LEU A 134 -0.62 -7.29 10.70
C LEU A 134 -1.85 -7.16 9.78
N LEU A 135 -1.89 -7.88 8.66
CA LEU A 135 -3.05 -7.91 7.76
C LEU A 135 -4.29 -8.49 8.44
N TYR A 136 -4.13 -9.56 9.20
CA TYR A 136 -5.24 -10.17 9.94
C TYR A 136 -5.81 -9.20 10.97
N PHE A 137 -4.98 -8.58 11.80
CA PHE A 137 -5.43 -7.58 12.77
C PHE A 137 -6.02 -6.34 12.10
N ALA A 138 -5.43 -5.87 10.98
CA ALA A 138 -5.98 -4.76 10.23
C ALA A 138 -7.40 -5.05 9.73
N GLN A 139 -7.64 -6.22 9.13
CA GLN A 139 -8.96 -6.61 8.66
C GLN A 139 -9.96 -6.74 9.82
N ALA A 140 -9.57 -7.42 10.88
CA ALA A 140 -10.44 -7.75 12.00
C ALA A 140 -10.87 -6.51 12.80
N PHE A 141 -9.92 -5.65 13.19
CA PHE A 141 -10.24 -4.41 13.91
C PHE A 141 -10.95 -3.38 13.03
N TYR A 142 -10.63 -3.33 11.72
CA TYR A 142 -11.32 -2.41 10.81
C TYR A 142 -12.82 -2.73 10.76
N ASN A 143 -13.16 -4.02 10.59
CA ASN A 143 -14.56 -4.44 10.61
C ASN A 143 -15.21 -4.16 11.97
N ALA A 144 -14.56 -4.51 13.07
CA ALA A 144 -15.12 -4.31 14.40
C ALA A 144 -15.41 -2.83 14.72
N ILE A 145 -14.55 -1.90 14.29
CA ILE A 145 -14.69 -0.46 14.59
C ILE A 145 -15.64 0.23 13.60
N PHE A 146 -15.57 -0.13 12.30
CA PHE A 146 -16.29 0.63 11.25
C PHE A 146 -17.47 -0.12 10.63
N GLY A 147 -17.67 -1.40 10.95
CA GLY A 147 -18.78 -2.22 10.47
C GLY A 147 -18.70 -2.63 9.00
N ASN A 148 -17.54 -2.52 8.36
CA ASN A 148 -17.32 -2.93 6.97
C ASN A 148 -15.92 -3.51 6.78
N GLU A 149 -15.77 -4.35 5.74
CA GLU A 149 -14.49 -4.99 5.44
C GLU A 149 -13.47 -3.98 4.88
N LEU A 150 -12.21 -4.10 5.30
CA LEU A 150 -11.10 -3.32 4.73
C LEU A 150 -10.74 -3.85 3.33
N PHE A 151 -10.74 -5.19 3.17
CA PHE A 151 -10.57 -5.90 1.91
C PHE A 151 -11.36 -7.22 1.91
N LEU A 152 -11.50 -7.86 0.74
CA LEU A 152 -12.41 -9.01 0.57
C LEU A 152 -11.69 -10.37 0.44
N ASP A 153 -10.40 -10.41 0.69
CA ASP A 153 -9.59 -11.62 0.59
C ASP A 153 -9.89 -12.58 1.74
N ASP A 154 -9.86 -13.88 1.46
CA ASP A 154 -10.13 -14.90 2.47
C ASP A 154 -8.87 -15.25 3.26
N CYS A 155 -9.00 -15.32 4.58
CA CYS A 155 -7.95 -15.70 5.50
C CYS A 155 -8.02 -17.20 5.81
N GLN A 156 -6.89 -17.91 5.77
CA GLN A 156 -6.79 -19.34 6.07
C GLN A 156 -6.11 -19.60 7.42
N ALA A 157 -6.54 -20.68 8.09
CA ALA A 157 -6.02 -21.10 9.40
C ALA A 157 -4.80 -22.01 9.27
N TRP A 158 -3.64 -21.44 8.92
CA TRP A 158 -2.40 -22.20 8.79
C TRP A 158 -1.75 -22.52 10.17
N ALA A 159 -0.75 -23.41 10.16
CA ALA A 159 -0.09 -23.85 11.40
C ALA A 159 0.54 -22.73 12.24
N TYR A 160 1.00 -21.66 11.60
CA TYR A 160 1.57 -20.49 12.27
C TYR A 160 0.61 -19.29 12.37
N GLY A 161 -0.70 -19.58 12.41
CA GLY A 161 -1.74 -18.57 12.57
C GLY A 161 -2.43 -18.18 11.24
N PRO A 162 -3.28 -17.14 11.26
CA PRO A 162 -4.01 -16.66 10.10
C PRO A 162 -3.11 -16.21 8.96
N VAL A 163 -3.45 -16.57 7.71
CA VAL A 163 -2.65 -16.28 6.50
C VAL A 163 -3.56 -15.90 5.33
N TYR A 164 -3.17 -14.90 4.56
CA TYR A 164 -3.69 -14.56 3.23
C TYR A 164 -2.74 -15.18 2.18
N PRO A 165 -3.14 -16.29 1.51
CA PRO A 165 -2.21 -17.09 0.70
C PRO A 165 -1.53 -16.32 -0.43
N GLU A 166 -2.27 -15.45 -1.15
CA GLU A 166 -1.69 -14.69 -2.26
C GLU A 166 -0.57 -13.76 -1.80
N VAL A 167 -0.77 -13.08 -0.66
CA VAL A 167 0.26 -12.24 -0.06
C VAL A 167 1.42 -13.10 0.46
N TYR A 168 1.12 -14.25 1.09
CA TYR A 168 2.16 -15.14 1.59
C TYR A 168 3.09 -15.62 0.48
N TYR A 169 2.56 -16.16 -0.61
CA TYR A 169 3.38 -16.69 -1.71
C TYR A 169 4.24 -15.60 -2.38
N LYS A 170 3.76 -14.36 -2.40
CA LYS A 170 4.51 -13.22 -2.93
C LYS A 170 5.76 -12.90 -2.09
N TYR A 171 5.65 -12.97 -0.76
CA TYR A 171 6.73 -12.60 0.16
C TYR A 171 7.46 -13.80 0.78
N GLN A 172 7.04 -15.03 0.52
CA GLN A 172 7.68 -16.26 0.97
C GLN A 172 9.19 -16.33 0.68
N PRO A 173 9.72 -15.82 -0.46
CA PRO A 173 11.17 -15.86 -0.74
C PRO A 173 12.04 -15.15 0.29
N TYR A 174 11.50 -14.24 1.09
CA TYR A 174 12.23 -13.57 2.17
C TYR A 174 12.46 -14.47 3.40
N GLY A 175 11.74 -15.58 3.52
CA GLY A 175 11.92 -16.54 4.61
C GLY A 175 11.70 -15.91 5.99
N TYR A 176 12.76 -15.82 6.78
CA TYR A 176 12.76 -15.19 8.11
C TYR A 176 13.31 -13.76 8.11
N ASP A 177 13.83 -13.30 6.98
CA ASP A 177 14.41 -11.97 6.86
C ASP A 177 13.31 -10.91 6.70
N PRO A 178 13.58 -9.66 7.09
CA PRO A 178 12.69 -8.55 6.81
C PRO A 178 12.48 -8.36 5.30
N ILE A 179 11.25 -8.06 4.93
CA ILE A 179 10.90 -7.76 3.54
C ILE A 179 11.52 -6.42 3.15
N THR A 180 12.25 -6.39 2.03
CA THR A 180 12.81 -5.15 1.50
C THR A 180 11.69 -4.15 1.20
N LYS A 181 11.79 -2.96 1.78
CA LYS A 181 10.79 -1.90 1.57
C LYS A 181 10.72 -1.53 0.09
N PRO A 182 9.51 -1.38 -0.44
CA PRO A 182 9.35 -0.89 -1.80
C PRO A 182 9.95 0.51 -1.96
N THR A 183 10.83 0.71 -2.95
CA THR A 183 11.58 1.97 -3.14
C THR A 183 11.12 2.79 -4.33
N ASP A 184 10.35 2.22 -5.24
CA ASP A 184 9.85 2.92 -6.42
C ASP A 184 8.58 3.74 -6.11
N ALA A 185 8.36 4.78 -6.91
CA ALA A 185 7.25 5.71 -6.70
C ALA A 185 5.86 5.05 -6.86
N PHE A 186 5.79 3.93 -7.59
CA PHE A 186 4.55 3.16 -7.73
C PHE A 186 4.17 2.45 -6.44
N CYS A 187 5.17 1.99 -5.69
CA CYS A 187 4.96 1.29 -4.43
C CYS A 187 4.48 2.22 -3.31
N ASN A 188 4.64 3.53 -3.48
CA ASN A 188 4.22 4.56 -2.52
C ASN A 188 2.94 5.32 -2.94
N ASP A 189 2.22 4.84 -3.95
CA ASP A 189 0.91 5.41 -4.30
C ASP A 189 -0.18 4.78 -3.43
N PHE A 190 -0.58 5.50 -2.39
CA PHE A 190 -1.65 5.12 -1.46
C PHE A 190 -2.93 5.93 -1.68
N SER A 191 -3.08 6.59 -2.83
CA SER A 191 -4.23 7.45 -3.15
C SER A 191 -5.57 6.70 -3.19
N SER A 192 -5.55 5.37 -3.28
CA SER A 192 -6.73 4.52 -3.16
C SER A 192 -7.17 4.24 -1.71
N LEU A 193 -6.34 4.61 -0.71
CA LEU A 193 -6.73 4.61 0.69
C LEU A 193 -7.39 5.95 1.04
N THR A 194 -8.48 5.89 1.79
CA THR A 194 -9.09 7.07 2.39
C THR A 194 -8.26 7.56 3.57
N ALA A 195 -8.43 8.83 3.99
CA ALA A 195 -7.78 9.36 5.18
C ALA A 195 -8.06 8.49 6.42
N ARG A 196 -9.32 8.05 6.59
CA ARG A 196 -9.73 7.15 7.68
C ARG A 196 -8.96 5.82 7.68
N GLU A 197 -8.76 5.22 6.50
CA GLU A 197 -8.00 3.97 6.37
C GLU A 197 -6.52 4.17 6.68
N ILE A 198 -5.96 5.31 6.29
CA ILE A 198 -4.58 5.69 6.62
C ILE A 198 -4.41 5.83 8.13
N ASP A 199 -5.24 6.66 8.78
CA ASP A 199 -5.20 6.88 10.23
C ASP A 199 -5.38 5.55 11.01
N PHE A 200 -6.27 4.69 10.50
CA PHE A 200 -6.47 3.36 11.09
C PHE A 200 -5.25 2.44 10.92
N LEU A 201 -4.65 2.39 9.73
CA LEU A 201 -3.47 1.56 9.49
C LEU A 201 -2.25 2.06 10.28
N ASP A 202 -2.11 3.35 10.48
CA ASP A 202 -1.09 3.92 11.36
C ASP A 202 -1.30 3.45 12.81
N ALA A 203 -2.54 3.41 13.31
CA ALA A 203 -2.84 2.88 14.63
C ALA A 203 -2.57 1.36 14.75
N ILE A 204 -2.76 0.58 13.69
CA ILE A 204 -2.34 -0.83 13.66
C ILE A 204 -0.82 -0.95 13.76
N ILE A 205 -0.08 -0.12 13.03
CA ILE A 205 1.39 -0.11 13.08
C ILE A 205 1.88 0.30 14.47
N ASP A 206 1.31 1.35 15.06
CA ASP A 206 1.66 1.82 16.41
C ASP A 206 1.39 0.75 17.49
N SER A 207 0.33 -0.06 17.30
CA SER A 207 -0.06 -1.09 18.26
C SER A 207 0.76 -2.37 18.14
N PHE A 208 1.05 -2.82 16.91
CA PHE A 208 1.61 -4.15 16.64
C PHE A 208 2.96 -4.12 15.91
N GLY A 209 3.37 -2.98 15.34
CA GLY A 209 4.55 -2.89 14.47
C GLY A 209 5.87 -3.29 15.13
N ASP A 210 6.01 -3.08 16.43
CA ASP A 210 7.18 -3.48 17.21
C ASP A 210 7.16 -4.95 17.67
N CYS A 211 6.07 -5.69 17.38
CA CYS A 211 5.95 -7.09 17.76
C CYS A 211 6.64 -7.98 16.73
N SER A 212 7.46 -8.93 17.20
CA SER A 212 7.99 -9.96 16.31
C SER A 212 6.87 -10.84 15.74
N GLY A 213 7.09 -11.41 14.54
CA GLY A 213 6.14 -12.33 13.93
C GLY A 213 5.79 -13.52 14.84
N THR A 214 6.72 -13.99 15.68
CA THR A 214 6.47 -15.06 16.65
C THR A 214 5.50 -14.61 17.74
N VAL A 215 5.68 -13.41 18.30
CA VAL A 215 4.76 -12.86 19.32
C VAL A 215 3.36 -12.71 18.73
N LEU A 216 3.25 -12.12 17.53
CA LEU A 216 1.95 -11.97 16.85
C LEU A 216 1.30 -13.32 16.54
N SER A 217 2.10 -14.32 16.12
CA SER A 217 1.61 -15.69 15.90
C SER A 217 1.07 -16.30 17.20
N ASN A 218 1.79 -16.15 18.31
CA ASN A 218 1.34 -16.65 19.61
C ASN A 218 0.03 -15.99 20.05
N ILE A 219 -0.14 -14.69 19.84
CA ILE A 219 -1.40 -14.00 20.12
C ILE A 219 -2.54 -14.64 19.31
N THR A 220 -2.39 -14.79 18.00
CA THR A 220 -3.45 -15.35 17.14
C THR A 220 -3.79 -16.81 17.47
N HIS A 221 -2.86 -17.57 18.05
CA HIS A 221 -3.11 -18.95 18.49
C HIS A 221 -4.02 -19.06 19.71
N HIS A 222 -4.25 -17.96 20.44
CA HIS A 222 -5.20 -17.90 21.57
C HIS A 222 -6.56 -17.35 21.16
N GLU A 223 -6.74 -16.95 19.89
CA GLU A 223 -7.98 -16.37 19.41
C GLU A 223 -8.94 -17.41 18.86
N LEU A 224 -10.21 -17.28 19.25
CA LEU A 224 -11.28 -18.19 18.87
C LEU A 224 -11.40 -18.38 17.34
N PRO A 225 -11.30 -17.37 16.47
CA PRO A 225 -11.45 -17.57 15.02
C PRO A 225 -10.46 -18.58 14.45
N TRP A 226 -9.19 -18.50 14.85
CA TRP A 226 -8.18 -19.44 14.39
C TRP A 226 -8.37 -20.83 15.02
N LEU A 227 -8.65 -20.90 16.32
CA LEU A 227 -8.90 -22.16 17.03
C LEU A 227 -10.08 -22.92 16.45
N GLU A 228 -11.20 -22.25 16.21
CA GLU A 228 -12.41 -22.85 15.62
C GLU A 228 -12.15 -23.39 14.22
N ALA A 229 -11.45 -22.61 13.37
CA ALA A 229 -11.13 -23.02 12.00
C ALA A 229 -10.14 -24.21 11.96
N ARG A 230 -9.24 -24.31 12.94
CA ARG A 230 -8.31 -25.45 13.10
C ARG A 230 -9.00 -26.70 13.64
N GLY A 231 -10.01 -26.54 14.49
CA GLY A 231 -10.73 -27.65 15.08
C GLY A 231 -9.81 -28.66 15.80
N ALA A 232 -9.87 -29.94 15.39
CA ALA A 232 -9.09 -31.02 15.98
C ALA A 232 -7.69 -31.24 15.36
N LEU A 233 -7.24 -30.35 14.44
CA LEU A 233 -5.93 -30.48 13.80
C LEU A 233 -4.78 -30.32 14.80
N LEU A 234 -3.72 -31.12 14.62
CA LEU A 234 -2.51 -30.99 15.42
C LEU A 234 -1.82 -29.62 15.16
N PRO A 235 -1.04 -29.09 16.12
CA PRO A 235 -0.45 -27.74 16.03
C PRO A 235 0.35 -27.48 14.75
N LYS A 236 1.11 -28.46 14.26
CA LYS A 236 1.95 -28.36 13.04
C LYS A 236 1.30 -28.91 11.78
N GLU A 237 0.09 -29.41 11.87
CA GLU A 237 -0.63 -29.97 10.72
C GLU A 237 -1.00 -28.88 9.73
N ARG A 238 -0.87 -29.16 8.44
CA ARG A 238 -1.25 -28.22 7.39
C ARG A 238 -2.76 -28.08 7.33
N SER A 239 -3.21 -26.86 7.06
CA SER A 239 -4.62 -26.54 6.84
C SER A 239 -4.71 -25.42 5.82
N ASP A 240 -5.70 -25.49 4.96
CA ASP A 240 -6.16 -24.47 4.05
C ASP A 240 -7.59 -24.02 4.38
N THR A 241 -8.07 -24.40 5.57
CA THR A 241 -9.42 -24.05 6.03
C THR A 241 -9.56 -22.53 6.12
N ILE A 242 -10.57 -21.99 5.48
CA ILE A 242 -10.90 -20.56 5.55
C ILE A 242 -11.46 -20.24 6.94
N ILE A 243 -10.91 -19.22 7.58
CA ILE A 243 -11.46 -18.65 8.80
C ILE A 243 -12.69 -17.83 8.40
N LYS A 244 -13.86 -18.23 8.89
CA LYS A 244 -15.11 -17.54 8.54
C LYS A 244 -15.09 -16.08 8.99
N ARG A 245 -15.41 -15.16 8.10
CA ARG A 245 -15.47 -13.72 8.42
C ARG A 245 -16.42 -13.44 9.57
N ASP A 246 -17.57 -14.08 9.60
CA ASP A 246 -18.55 -13.93 10.69
C ASP A 246 -17.93 -14.30 12.05
N THR A 247 -17.09 -15.33 12.12
CA THR A 247 -16.41 -15.72 13.36
C THR A 247 -15.36 -14.66 13.77
N ILE A 248 -14.58 -14.13 12.80
CA ILE A 248 -13.64 -13.03 13.04
C ILE A 248 -14.38 -11.80 13.55
N ASN A 249 -15.41 -11.38 12.83
CA ASN A 249 -16.17 -10.18 13.12
C ASN A 249 -16.83 -10.25 14.50
N LYS A 250 -17.49 -11.37 14.81
CA LYS A 250 -18.10 -11.58 16.12
C LYS A 250 -17.07 -11.52 17.25
N TYR A 251 -15.96 -12.24 17.11
CA TYR A 251 -14.89 -12.25 18.12
C TYR A 251 -14.32 -10.86 18.37
N PHE A 252 -14.00 -10.11 17.29
CA PHE A 252 -13.41 -8.78 17.45
C PHE A 252 -14.39 -7.72 17.91
N HIS A 253 -15.71 -7.89 17.70
CA HIS A 253 -16.73 -7.08 18.39
C HIS A 253 -16.69 -7.29 19.91
N GLU A 254 -16.59 -8.54 20.36
CA GLU A 254 -16.41 -8.84 21.79
C GLU A 254 -15.08 -8.27 22.34
N VAL A 255 -14.01 -8.28 21.52
CA VAL A 255 -12.71 -7.70 21.87
C VAL A 255 -12.81 -6.18 22.05
N ILE A 256 -13.44 -5.45 21.14
CA ILE A 256 -13.57 -3.99 21.27
C ILE A 256 -14.40 -3.59 22.50
N GLU A 257 -15.43 -4.34 22.82
CA GLU A 257 -16.21 -4.14 24.05
C GLU A 257 -15.37 -4.43 25.31
N LYS A 258 -14.70 -5.59 25.35
CA LYS A 258 -13.92 -6.03 26.51
C LYS A 258 -12.75 -5.09 26.85
N TYR A 259 -12.08 -4.55 25.83
CA TYR A 259 -10.92 -3.67 26.01
C TYR A 259 -11.24 -2.18 25.88
N GLU A 260 -12.54 -1.84 25.82
CA GLU A 260 -13.02 -0.46 25.68
C GLU A 260 -12.31 0.28 24.53
N ILE A 261 -12.27 -0.35 23.35
CA ILE A 261 -11.68 0.21 22.14
C ILE A 261 -12.73 1.08 21.44
N VAL A 262 -12.62 2.39 21.60
CA VAL A 262 -13.55 3.36 21.00
C VAL A 262 -12.94 3.96 19.73
N ASN A 263 -11.62 4.18 19.74
CA ASN A 263 -10.87 4.76 18.62
C ASN A 263 -9.75 3.81 18.19
N PRO A 264 -9.25 3.92 16.96
CA PRO A 264 -8.16 3.06 16.48
C PRO A 264 -6.91 3.05 17.39
N CYS A 265 -6.55 4.18 18.02
CA CYS A 265 -5.41 4.25 18.94
C CYS A 265 -5.58 3.38 20.20
N ASP A 266 -6.83 3.04 20.58
CA ASP A 266 -7.10 2.17 21.73
C ASP A 266 -6.74 0.69 21.47
N ILE A 267 -6.47 0.28 20.22
CA ILE A 267 -6.07 -1.09 19.83
C ILE A 267 -4.82 -1.53 20.63
N SER A 268 -3.96 -0.58 20.99
CA SER A 268 -2.79 -0.82 21.83
C SER A 268 -3.12 -1.46 23.19
N LYS A 269 -4.31 -1.25 23.75
CA LYS A 269 -4.78 -1.89 24.98
C LYS A 269 -4.89 -3.40 24.82
N TYR A 270 -5.47 -3.84 23.69
CA TYR A 270 -5.56 -5.27 23.35
C TYR A 270 -4.16 -5.87 23.13
N CYS A 271 -3.34 -5.23 22.31
CA CYS A 271 -1.98 -5.72 22.04
C CYS A 271 -1.18 -5.90 23.35
N SER A 272 -1.21 -4.91 24.23
CA SER A 272 -0.50 -4.94 25.52
C SER A 272 -0.96 -6.08 26.40
N ALA A 273 -2.29 -6.25 26.54
CA ALA A 273 -2.86 -7.33 27.35
C ALA A 273 -2.51 -8.72 26.80
N MET A 274 -2.58 -8.92 25.48
CA MET A 274 -2.27 -10.20 24.85
C MET A 274 -0.77 -10.52 24.91
N ARG A 275 0.11 -9.52 24.79
CA ARG A 275 1.57 -9.71 24.98
C ARG A 275 1.94 -10.20 26.35
N GLU A 276 1.22 -9.81 27.39
CA GLU A 276 1.43 -10.32 28.75
C GLU A 276 1.00 -11.77 28.91
N GLN A 277 -0.05 -12.18 28.18
CA GLN A 277 -0.56 -13.57 28.24
C GLN A 277 0.33 -14.57 27.49
N VAL A 278 1.07 -14.12 26.47
CA VAL A 278 1.89 -15.01 25.60
C VAL A 278 3.39 -14.97 25.92
N LYS A 279 3.78 -14.25 26.98
CA LYS A 279 5.16 -14.30 27.54
C LYS A 279 5.39 -15.65 28.22
#